data_01eb028896f72822095831101673ae7e
#
_entry.id   01eb028896f72822095831101673ae7e
#
_cell.length_a   1.000
_cell.length_b   1.000
_cell.length_c   1.000
_cell.angle_alpha   90.00
_cell.angle_beta   90.00
_cell.angle_gamma   90.00
#
_symmetry.space_group_name_H-M   'P 1'
#
loop_
_entity.id
_entity.type
_entity.pdbx_description
1 polymer ?
#
loop_
_entity_poly.entity_id
_entity_poly.type
_entity_poly.pdbx_seq_one_letter_code
_entity_poly.pdbx_strand_id
1 'polypeptide(L)'
;MIISEKYKYVFVGIPFSGSSAISKELVEFYDGKKIYKKHTNIQMFLNDKRYKSDEYFIFGVYRDPFSILKVNYSKYLFNANEVYTNPKFLVKNGGHVTQNAVKTYNKIHNENLSFLDFLK
;
A
#
# COMPACT_ATOMS: atom_id res chain seq x y z
N MET A 1 1.81 7.93 5.38
CA MET A 1 2.55 8.03 6.64
C MET A 1 1.61 8.58 7.70
N ILE A 2 1.70 8.11 8.94
CA ILE A 2 0.92 8.59 10.09
C ILE A 2 1.90 9.10 11.14
N ILE A 3 1.62 10.25 11.74
CA ILE A 3 2.40 10.81 12.84
C ILE A 3 1.51 11.04 14.06
N SER A 4 2.04 10.84 15.26
CA SER A 4 1.46 11.36 16.49
C SER A 4 2.49 12.24 17.21
N GLU A 5 2.14 13.48 17.41
CA GLU A 5 2.95 14.42 18.19
C GLU A 5 2.82 14.16 19.68
N LYS A 6 1.65 13.65 20.10
CA LYS A 6 1.35 13.30 21.49
C LYS A 6 2.15 12.10 21.97
N TYR A 7 2.17 11.03 21.17
CA TYR A 7 2.86 9.77 21.52
C TYR A 7 4.23 9.64 20.88
N LYS A 8 4.68 10.66 20.13
CA LYS A 8 6.00 10.72 19.50
C LYS A 8 6.33 9.49 18.64
N TYR A 9 5.43 9.12 17.74
CA TYR A 9 5.68 8.06 16.76
C TYR A 9 5.42 8.50 15.33
N VAL A 10 6.07 7.80 14.40
CA VAL A 10 5.81 7.86 12.96
C VAL A 10 5.63 6.45 12.41
N PHE A 11 4.49 6.19 11.81
CA PHE A 11 4.19 4.93 11.11
C PHE A 11 4.39 5.08 9.61
N VAL A 12 5.27 4.25 9.05
CA VAL A 12 5.55 4.19 7.60
C VAL A 12 4.73 3.06 6.98
N GLY A 13 3.77 3.40 6.16
CA GLY A 13 2.90 2.43 5.49
C GLY A 13 3.59 1.75 4.31
N ILE A 14 4.05 0.54 4.50
CA ILE A 14 4.64 -0.30 3.44
C ILE A 14 3.51 -0.90 2.58
N PRO A 15 3.64 -0.92 1.25
CA PRO A 15 2.66 -1.57 0.38
C PRO A 15 2.43 -3.04 0.73
N PHE A 16 1.19 -3.49 0.65
CA PHE A 16 0.75 -4.89 0.86
C PHE A 16 1.04 -5.49 2.24
N SER A 17 1.48 -4.69 3.22
CA SER A 17 1.77 -5.15 4.59
C SER A 17 0.58 -5.08 5.56
N GLY A 18 -0.63 -4.74 5.08
CA GLY A 18 -1.78 -4.46 5.95
C GLY A 18 -1.78 -3.04 6.53
N SER A 19 -0.88 -2.19 6.07
CA SER A 19 -0.69 -0.82 6.59
C SER A 19 -1.94 0.06 6.58
N SER A 20 -2.95 -0.26 5.76
CA SER A 20 -4.22 0.50 5.74
C SER A 20 -5.05 0.29 7.01
N ALA A 21 -5.12 -0.95 7.51
CA ALA A 21 -5.83 -1.27 8.75
C ALA A 21 -5.12 -0.61 9.95
N ILE A 22 -3.79 -0.76 10.02
CA ILE A 22 -2.98 -0.13 11.07
C ILE A 22 -3.11 1.39 11.03
N SER A 23 -3.04 2.00 9.83
CA SER A 23 -3.23 3.45 9.70
C SER A 23 -4.59 3.93 10.21
N LYS A 24 -5.65 3.15 9.98
CA LYS A 24 -6.99 3.46 10.48
C LYS A 24 -7.01 3.43 12.00
N GLU A 25 -6.48 2.36 12.59
CA GLU A 25 -6.38 2.18 14.04
C GLU A 25 -5.59 3.32 14.71
N LEU A 26 -4.42 3.65 14.15
CA LEU A 26 -3.58 4.73 14.69
C LEU A 26 -4.25 6.09 14.64
N VAL A 27 -5.03 6.37 13.59
CA VAL A 27 -5.77 7.64 13.46
C VAL A 27 -6.97 7.68 14.41
N GLU A 28 -7.66 6.56 14.59
CA GLU A 28 -8.90 6.51 15.38
C GLU A 28 -8.64 6.50 16.88
N PHE A 29 -7.60 5.79 17.35
CA PHE A 29 -7.39 5.53 18.78
C PHE A 29 -6.06 6.05 19.35
N TYR A 30 -5.09 6.41 18.50
CA TYR A 30 -3.73 6.72 18.96
C TYR A 30 -3.23 8.10 18.52
N ASP A 31 -4.14 9.07 18.40
CA ASP A 31 -3.82 10.47 18.02
C ASP A 31 -3.03 10.59 16.70
N GLY A 32 -3.18 9.61 15.79
CA GLY A 32 -2.47 9.59 14.54
C GLY A 32 -3.03 10.59 13.52
N LYS A 33 -2.17 11.39 12.92
CA LYS A 33 -2.51 12.32 11.83
C LYS A 33 -1.84 11.87 10.53
N LYS A 34 -2.58 11.90 9.42
CA LYS A 34 -2.03 11.59 8.10
C LYS A 34 -1.12 12.73 7.64
N ILE A 35 0.12 12.39 7.36
CA ILE A 35 1.08 13.28 6.70
C ILE A 35 1.57 12.64 5.40
N TYR A 36 1.80 13.46 4.38
CA TYR A 36 2.21 13.04 3.05
C TYR A 36 1.26 12.04 2.36
N LYS A 37 1.64 11.58 1.18
CA LYS A 37 0.91 10.54 0.45
C LYS A 37 1.10 9.17 1.09
N LYS A 38 0.16 8.26 0.84
CA LYS A 38 0.30 6.85 1.21
C LYS A 38 1.56 6.26 0.57
N HIS A 39 2.30 5.45 1.31
CA HIS A 39 3.55 4.84 0.86
C HIS A 39 4.69 5.82 0.50
N THR A 40 4.67 7.01 1.09
CA THR A 40 5.80 7.95 0.98
C THR A 40 7.03 7.36 1.67
N ASN A 41 8.20 7.55 1.05
CA ASN A 41 9.47 7.13 1.61
C ASN A 41 9.75 7.88 2.93
N ILE A 42 10.33 7.18 3.90
CA ILE A 42 10.73 7.74 5.20
C ILE A 42 11.67 8.94 5.06
N GLN A 43 12.47 8.99 4.01
CA GLN A 43 13.42 10.08 3.76
C GLN A 43 12.72 11.45 3.69
N MET A 44 11.45 11.49 3.22
CA MET A 44 10.69 12.74 3.23
C MET A 44 10.44 13.26 4.65
N PHE A 45 10.17 12.36 5.60
CA PHE A 45 10.02 12.74 7.00
C PHE A 45 11.35 13.16 7.62
N LEU A 46 12.41 12.42 7.38
CA LEU A 46 13.74 12.71 7.93
C LEU A 46 14.30 14.05 7.44
N ASN A 47 13.95 14.48 6.23
CA ASN A 47 14.37 15.75 5.65
C ASN A 47 13.42 16.91 5.96
N ASP A 48 12.28 16.65 6.60
CA ASP A 48 11.29 17.68 6.88
C ASP A 48 11.62 18.45 8.16
N LYS A 49 12.11 19.66 7.99
CA LYS A 49 12.53 20.55 9.10
C LYS A 49 11.42 20.92 10.10
N ARG A 50 10.14 20.61 9.78
CA ARG A 50 9.03 20.83 10.71
C ARG A 50 9.06 19.87 11.89
N TYR A 51 9.75 18.74 11.74
CA TYR A 51 9.83 17.68 12.73
C TYR A 51 11.29 17.44 13.12
N LYS A 52 11.53 17.24 14.41
CA LYS A 52 12.81 16.72 14.91
C LYS A 52 12.72 15.20 14.92
N SER A 53 13.20 14.58 13.87
CA SER A 53 13.02 13.14 13.63
C SER A 53 13.57 12.23 14.74
N ASP A 54 14.58 12.69 15.47
CA ASP A 54 15.19 12.04 16.63
C ASP A 54 14.27 11.96 17.86
N GLU A 55 13.23 12.79 17.90
CA GLU A 55 12.21 12.73 18.97
C GLU A 55 11.14 11.66 18.73
N TYR A 56 11.11 10.99 17.57
CA TYR A 56 10.03 10.09 17.19
C TYR A 56 10.50 8.63 17.08
N PHE A 57 9.68 7.74 17.61
CA PHE A 57 9.79 6.32 17.33
C PHE A 57 9.24 6.01 15.94
N ILE A 58 10.11 5.62 15.02
CA ILE A 58 9.74 5.33 13.62
C ILE A 58 9.58 3.84 13.44
N PHE A 59 8.42 3.41 12.93
CA PHE A 59 8.15 2.00 12.69
C PHE A 59 7.33 1.76 11.42
N GLY A 60 7.41 0.54 10.94
CA GLY A 60 6.60 0.02 9.84
C GLY A 60 6.30 -1.45 10.08
N VAL A 61 5.35 -2.01 9.34
CA VAL A 61 5.03 -3.43 9.41
C VAL A 61 5.54 -4.11 8.14
N TYR A 62 6.38 -5.09 8.33
CA TYR A 62 6.87 -5.97 7.28
C TYR A 62 5.94 -7.17 7.12
N ARG A 63 5.77 -7.62 5.90
CA ARG A 63 5.08 -8.85 5.58
C ARG A 63 6.00 -9.73 4.74
N ASP A 64 5.96 -11.04 4.98
CA ASP A 64 6.67 -12.02 4.18
C ASP A 64 6.43 -11.83 2.68
N PRO A 65 7.49 -11.78 1.84
CA PRO A 65 7.38 -11.53 0.39
C PRO A 65 6.48 -12.52 -0.34
N PHE A 66 6.51 -13.78 0.04
CA PHE A 66 5.67 -14.80 -0.58
C PHE A 66 4.18 -14.54 -0.30
N SER A 67 3.85 -14.13 0.93
CA SER A 67 2.50 -13.71 1.29
C SER A 67 2.06 -12.45 0.52
N ILE A 68 2.97 -11.52 0.23
CA ILE A 68 2.68 -10.36 -0.62
C ILE A 68 2.33 -10.81 -2.05
N LEU A 69 3.12 -11.72 -2.62
CA LEU A 69 2.87 -12.26 -3.97
C LEU A 69 1.55 -13.02 -4.06
N LYS A 70 1.21 -13.84 -3.04
CA LYS A 70 -0.10 -14.50 -2.95
C LYS A 70 -1.25 -13.51 -2.94
N VAL A 71 -1.16 -12.45 -2.14
CA VAL A 71 -2.20 -11.41 -2.07
C VAL A 71 -2.33 -10.67 -3.41
N ASN A 72 -1.22 -10.40 -4.09
CA ASN A 72 -1.25 -9.76 -5.40
C ASN A 72 -1.92 -10.65 -6.44
N TYR A 73 -1.55 -11.91 -6.52
CA TYR A 73 -2.19 -12.87 -7.42
C TYR A 73 -3.69 -12.99 -7.13
N SER A 74 -4.08 -13.13 -5.85
CA SER A 74 -5.50 -13.20 -5.45
C SER A 74 -6.29 -11.95 -5.86
N LYS A 75 -5.70 -10.76 -5.77
CA LYS A 75 -6.35 -9.52 -6.25
C LYS A 75 -6.62 -9.54 -7.74
N TYR A 76 -5.68 -10.04 -8.54
CA TYR A 76 -5.90 -10.22 -9.97
C TYR A 76 -6.95 -11.31 -10.23
N LEU A 77 -6.85 -12.45 -9.56
CA LEU A 77 -7.75 -13.58 -9.77
C LEU A 77 -9.21 -13.24 -9.46
N PHE A 78 -9.47 -12.58 -8.33
CA PHE A 78 -10.84 -12.30 -7.88
C PHE A 78 -11.40 -10.98 -8.42
N ASN A 79 -10.56 -10.07 -8.91
CA ASN A 79 -10.98 -8.75 -9.41
C ASN A 79 -12.04 -8.07 -8.53
N ALA A 80 -11.85 -8.12 -7.21
CA ALA A 80 -12.80 -7.58 -6.24
C ALA A 80 -13.15 -6.12 -6.56
N ASN A 81 -14.44 -5.78 -6.57
CA ASN A 81 -14.98 -4.49 -6.96
C ASN A 81 -14.64 -4.07 -8.41
N GLU A 82 -14.37 -5.02 -9.28
CA GLU A 82 -14.07 -4.79 -10.70
C GLU A 82 -12.87 -3.85 -10.93
N VAL A 83 -11.90 -3.87 -10.02
CA VAL A 83 -10.79 -2.90 -9.99
C VAL A 83 -10.00 -2.88 -11.29
N TYR A 84 -9.80 -4.01 -11.96
CA TYR A 84 -9.01 -4.10 -13.19
C TYR A 84 -9.84 -3.97 -14.47
N THR A 85 -11.17 -4.08 -14.38
CA THR A 85 -12.09 -4.02 -15.53
C THR A 85 -12.88 -2.72 -15.62
N ASN A 86 -13.04 -2.00 -14.52
CA ASN A 86 -13.79 -0.75 -14.51
C ASN A 86 -12.90 0.46 -14.83
N PRO A 87 -13.20 1.20 -15.90
CA PRO A 87 -12.37 2.32 -16.38
C PRO A 87 -12.10 3.41 -15.33
N LYS A 88 -12.99 3.60 -14.34
CA LYS A 88 -12.82 4.63 -13.29
C LYS A 88 -11.56 4.41 -12.45
N PHE A 89 -11.08 3.17 -12.34
CA PHE A 89 -9.89 2.86 -11.54
C PHE A 89 -8.58 3.04 -12.30
N LEU A 90 -8.63 3.23 -13.62
CA LEU A 90 -7.43 3.41 -14.44
C LEU A 90 -6.73 4.74 -14.15
N VAL A 91 -5.40 4.72 -14.10
CA VAL A 91 -4.58 5.94 -13.87
C VAL A 91 -4.92 7.06 -14.86
N LYS A 92 -5.16 6.73 -16.14
CA LYS A 92 -5.55 7.71 -17.17
C LYS A 92 -6.88 8.43 -16.89
N ASN A 93 -7.71 7.88 -16.02
CA ASN A 93 -9.01 8.43 -15.62
C ASN A 93 -8.98 8.93 -14.14
N GLY A 94 -7.78 9.17 -13.57
CA GLY A 94 -7.61 9.63 -12.19
C GLY A 94 -7.62 8.53 -11.12
N GLY A 95 -7.70 7.26 -11.53
CA GLY A 95 -7.62 6.11 -10.62
C GLY A 95 -6.18 5.73 -10.25
N HIS A 96 -6.00 4.49 -9.80
CA HIS A 96 -4.72 3.98 -9.32
C HIS A 96 -4.22 2.72 -10.04
N VAL A 97 -5.00 2.19 -10.97
CA VAL A 97 -4.67 0.97 -11.73
C VAL A 97 -3.88 1.33 -12.98
N THR A 98 -2.67 0.84 -13.06
CA THR A 98 -1.79 1.05 -14.21
C THR A 98 -2.17 0.13 -15.38
N GLN A 99 -1.75 0.50 -16.59
CA GLN A 99 -1.92 -0.38 -17.76
C GLN A 99 -1.21 -1.74 -17.59
N ASN A 100 -0.06 -1.76 -16.93
CA ASN A 100 0.64 -3.02 -16.67
C ASN A 100 -0.16 -3.93 -15.73
N ALA A 101 -0.84 -3.36 -14.72
CA ALA A 101 -1.72 -4.13 -13.85
C ALA A 101 -2.90 -4.76 -14.64
N VAL A 102 -3.48 -4.02 -15.59
CA VAL A 102 -4.53 -4.54 -16.48
C VAL A 102 -3.99 -5.65 -17.40
N LYS A 103 -2.80 -5.47 -17.95
CA LYS A 103 -2.16 -6.53 -18.78
C LYS A 103 -1.93 -7.81 -17.96
N THR A 104 -1.43 -7.68 -16.72
CA THR A 104 -1.23 -8.83 -15.83
C THR A 104 -2.55 -9.52 -15.51
N TYR A 105 -3.60 -8.76 -15.20
CA TYR A 105 -4.95 -9.28 -14.99
C TYR A 105 -5.43 -10.08 -16.21
N ASN A 106 -5.37 -9.48 -17.40
CA ASN A 106 -5.80 -10.14 -18.64
C ASN A 106 -4.99 -11.41 -18.92
N LYS A 107 -3.68 -11.38 -18.70
CA LYS A 107 -2.82 -12.55 -18.88
C LYS A 107 -3.24 -13.71 -17.98
N ILE A 108 -3.46 -13.42 -16.69
CA ILE A 108 -3.89 -14.44 -15.72
C ILE A 108 -5.22 -15.10 -16.15
N HIS A 109 -6.19 -14.30 -16.61
CA HIS A 109 -7.50 -14.82 -16.99
C HIS A 109 -7.52 -15.49 -18.35
N ASN A 110 -6.84 -14.93 -19.37
CA ASN A 110 -6.85 -15.47 -20.71
C ASN A 110 -6.04 -16.77 -20.82
N GLU A 111 -4.96 -16.88 -20.06
CA GLU A 111 -4.06 -18.04 -20.07
C GLU A 111 -4.37 -19.00 -18.90
N ASN A 112 -5.36 -18.68 -18.05
CA ASN A 112 -5.72 -19.45 -16.85
C ASN A 112 -4.50 -19.78 -15.97
N LEU A 113 -3.64 -18.77 -15.74
CA LEU A 113 -2.39 -18.97 -15.04
C LEU A 113 -2.61 -19.36 -13.57
N SER A 114 -1.92 -20.42 -13.14
CA SER A 114 -1.82 -20.77 -11.72
C SER A 114 -0.94 -19.75 -10.97
N PHE A 115 -0.98 -19.80 -9.64
CA PHE A 115 -0.07 -18.98 -8.83
C PHE A 115 1.41 -19.27 -9.13
N LEU A 116 1.77 -20.54 -9.39
CA LEU A 116 3.15 -20.90 -9.75
C LEU A 116 3.57 -20.33 -11.10
N ASP A 117 2.66 -20.25 -12.07
CA ASP A 117 2.94 -19.64 -13.38
C ASP A 117 3.06 -18.12 -13.28
N PHE A 118 2.29 -17.49 -12.38
CA PHE A 118 2.41 -16.06 -12.09
C PHE A 118 3.77 -15.68 -11.49
N LEU A 119 4.47 -16.62 -10.84
CA LEU A 119 5.79 -16.39 -10.24
C LEU A 119 6.97 -16.49 -11.24
N LYS A 120 6.74 -16.99 -12.46
CA LYS A 120 7.74 -17.10 -13.54
C LYS A 120 7.79 -15.82 -14.36
#